data_678ce4294c55935e7ac801e62c4eb07e
#
_entry.id   678ce4294c55935e7ac801e62c4eb07e
#
_cell.length_a   1.000
_cell.length_b   1.000
_cell.length_c   1.000
_cell.angle_alpha   90.00
_cell.angle_beta   90.00
_cell.angle_gamma   90.00
#
_symmetry.space_group_name_H-M   'P 1'
#
loop_
_entity.id
_entity.type
_entity.pdbx_description
1 polymer ?
#
loop_
_entity_poly.entity_id
_entity_poly.type
_entity_poly.pdbx_seq_one_letter_code
_entity_poly.pdbx_strand_id
1 'polypeptide(L)' 'MSAAEAQEVKTLLLRSNEQYRDLAERHHQLDDRLHELTEKPYLSDTEQFEEVTLKKRKLALKDQMEAMARDYCSHYES' A
#
# COMPACT_ATOMS: atom_id res chain seq x y z
N MET A 1 -15.54 9.22 7.19
CA MET A 1 -14.58 9.95 6.34
C MET A 1 -14.95 9.78 4.88
N SER A 2 -15.02 10.87 4.14
CA SER A 2 -15.31 10.80 2.71
C SER A 2 -14.07 10.36 1.94
N ALA A 3 -14.25 9.92 0.69
CA ALA A 3 -13.12 9.51 -0.15
C ALA A 3 -12.14 10.68 -0.39
N ALA A 4 -12.65 11.90 -0.52
CA ALA A 4 -11.82 13.09 -0.71
C ALA A 4 -10.97 13.38 0.53
N GLU A 5 -11.55 13.25 1.72
CA GLU A 5 -10.83 13.46 2.99
C GLU A 5 -9.74 12.40 3.18
N ALA A 6 -10.05 11.14 2.85
CA ALA A 6 -9.07 10.07 2.93
C ALA A 6 -7.89 10.32 2.00
N GLN A 7 -8.15 10.82 0.80
CA GLN A 7 -7.11 11.14 -0.17
C GLN A 7 -6.23 12.31 0.31
N GLU A 8 -6.83 13.31 0.91
CA GLU A 8 -6.08 14.44 1.47
C GLU A 8 -5.15 14.00 2.60
N VAL A 9 -5.65 13.14 3.51
CA VAL A 9 -4.86 12.62 4.61
C VAL A 9 -3.66 11.84 4.08
N LYS A 10 -3.88 10.98 3.09
CA LYS A 10 -2.80 10.20 2.47
C LYS A 10 -1.76 11.11 1.83
N THR A 11 -2.18 12.16 1.15
CA THR A 11 -1.28 13.13 0.53
C THR A 11 -0.44 13.85 1.59
N LEU A 12 -1.06 14.27 2.68
CA LEU A 12 -0.37 14.94 3.78
C LEU A 12 0.65 14.01 4.44
N LEU A 13 0.28 12.75 4.65
CA LEU A 13 1.20 11.77 5.23
C LEU A 13 2.39 11.49 4.33
N LEU A 14 2.17 11.45 3.02
CA LEU A 14 3.26 11.27 2.06
C LEU A 14 4.27 12.41 2.12
N ARG A 15 3.82 13.62 2.46
CA ARG A 15 4.69 14.79 2.57
C ARG A 15 5.36 14.90 3.92
N SER A 16 4.67 14.57 4.99
CA SER A 16 5.11 14.89 6.35
C SER A 16 5.58 13.69 7.16
N ASN A 17 5.24 12.48 6.76
CA ASN A 17 5.58 11.27 7.52
C ASN A 17 6.49 10.37 6.71
N GLU A 18 7.73 10.25 7.17
CA GLU A 18 8.75 9.46 6.50
C GLU A 18 8.42 7.97 6.50
N GLN A 19 7.87 7.49 7.60
CA GLN A 19 7.48 6.09 7.73
C GLN A 19 6.34 5.73 6.77
N TYR A 20 5.36 6.61 6.64
CA TYR A 20 4.27 6.41 5.69
C TYR A 20 4.79 6.41 4.26
N ARG A 21 5.71 7.30 3.94
CA ARG A 21 6.33 7.39 2.62
C ARG A 21 7.09 6.12 2.28
N ASP A 22 7.82 5.56 3.25
CA ASP A 22 8.54 4.30 3.09
C ASP A 22 7.58 3.14 2.80
N LEU A 23 6.48 3.07 3.53
CA LEU A 23 5.44 2.06 3.30
C LEU A 23 4.82 2.20 1.92
N ALA A 24 4.55 3.43 1.49
CA ALA A 24 3.98 3.72 0.18
C ALA A 24 4.93 3.28 -0.94
N GLU A 25 6.21 3.53 -0.78
CA GLU A 25 7.21 3.11 -1.74
C GLU A 25 7.29 1.59 -1.86
N ARG A 26 7.30 0.90 -0.73
CA ARG A 26 7.30 -0.57 -0.71
C ARG A 26 6.05 -1.13 -1.37
N HIS A 27 4.90 -0.55 -1.07
CA HIS A 27 3.64 -0.94 -1.68
C HIS A 27 3.70 -0.78 -3.19
N HIS A 28 4.26 0.32 -3.66
CA HIS A 28 4.41 0.60 -5.09
C HIS A 28 5.32 -0.43 -5.77
N GLN A 29 6.44 -0.78 -5.14
CA GLN A 29 7.36 -1.78 -5.68
C GLN A 29 6.70 -3.14 -5.82
N LEU A 30 5.91 -3.55 -4.83
CA LEU A 30 5.17 -4.81 -4.88
C LEU A 30 4.12 -4.77 -5.98
N ASP A 31 3.46 -3.65 -6.15
CA ASP A 31 2.44 -3.47 -7.18
C ASP A 31 3.05 -3.56 -8.58
N ASP A 32 4.21 -2.96 -8.79
CA ASP A 32 4.93 -3.03 -10.06
C ASP A 32 5.28 -4.47 -10.41
N ARG A 33 5.79 -5.23 -9.44
CA ARG A 33 6.15 -6.63 -9.68
C ARG A 33 4.90 -7.48 -9.95
N LEU A 34 3.82 -7.25 -9.22
CA LEU A 34 2.55 -7.93 -9.46
C LEU A 34 2.03 -7.64 -10.85
N HIS A 35 2.17 -6.41 -11.30
CA HIS A 35 1.76 -6.02 -12.65
C HIS A 35 2.53 -6.78 -13.72
N GLU A 36 3.85 -6.91 -13.54
CA GLU A 36 4.67 -7.71 -14.44
C GLU A 36 4.22 -9.16 -14.52
N LEU A 37 3.91 -9.76 -13.36
CA LEU A 37 3.43 -11.13 -13.31
C LEU A 37 2.06 -11.28 -14.00
N THR A 38 1.20 -10.30 -13.83
CA THR A 38 -0.13 -10.30 -14.44
C THR A 38 -0.08 -10.24 -15.96
N GLU A 39 0.93 -9.59 -16.52
CA GLU A 39 1.09 -9.48 -17.97
C GLU A 39 1.62 -10.75 -18.62
N LYS A 40 2.17 -11.68 -17.85
CA LYS A 40 2.69 -12.93 -18.40
C LYS A 40 1.54 -13.87 -18.77
N PRO A 41 1.60 -14.52 -19.93
CA PRO A 41 0.55 -15.49 -20.34
C PRO A 41 0.56 -16.74 -19.47
N TYR A 42 1.73 -17.12 -18.91
CA TYR A 42 1.88 -18.26 -18.03
C TYR A 42 2.80 -17.92 -16.88
N LEU A 43 2.43 -18.37 -15.70
CA LEU A 43 3.28 -18.26 -14.53
C LEU A 43 3.83 -19.63 -14.18
N SER A 44 5.13 -19.70 -13.91
CA SER A 44 5.74 -20.91 -13.36
C SER A 44 5.22 -21.13 -11.94
N ASP A 45 5.45 -22.31 -11.37
CA ASP A 45 5.05 -22.60 -9.99
C ASP A 45 5.69 -21.60 -9.02
N THR A 46 6.95 -21.28 -9.24
CA THR A 46 7.68 -20.28 -8.43
C THR A 46 7.02 -18.91 -8.55
N GLU A 47 6.63 -18.51 -9.75
CA GLU A 47 6.00 -17.22 -9.99
C GLU A 47 4.59 -17.17 -9.40
N GLN A 48 3.84 -18.25 -9.43
CA GLN A 48 2.54 -18.33 -8.79
C GLN A 48 2.66 -18.15 -7.28
N PHE A 49 3.66 -18.78 -6.68
CA PHE A 49 3.95 -18.62 -5.26
C PHE A 49 4.34 -17.17 -4.94
N GLU A 50 5.18 -16.57 -5.79
CA GLU A 50 5.57 -15.18 -5.65
C GLU A 50 4.36 -14.26 -5.71
N GLU A 51 3.45 -14.49 -6.66
CA GLU A 51 2.24 -13.67 -6.79
C GLU A 51 1.41 -13.68 -5.50
N VAL A 52 1.17 -14.86 -4.94
CA VAL A 52 0.41 -14.99 -3.69
C VAL A 52 1.12 -14.28 -2.54
N THR A 53 2.43 -14.45 -2.45
CA THR A 53 3.24 -13.83 -1.40
C THR A 53 3.21 -12.30 -1.51
N LEU A 54 3.37 -11.79 -2.72
CA LEU A 54 3.34 -10.33 -2.97
C LEU A 54 1.98 -9.73 -2.64
N LYS A 55 0.91 -10.42 -2.99
CA LYS A 55 -0.44 -9.96 -2.67
C LYS A 55 -0.65 -9.86 -1.16
N LYS A 56 -0.18 -10.85 -0.40
CA LYS A 56 -0.26 -10.82 1.06
C LYS A 56 0.54 -9.66 1.65
N ARG A 57 1.76 -9.44 1.16
CA ARG A 57 2.61 -8.34 1.62
C ARG A 57 2.00 -6.99 1.29
N LYS A 58 1.46 -6.86 0.08
CA LYS A 58 0.79 -5.64 -0.37
C LYS A 58 -0.37 -5.30 0.54
N LEU A 59 -1.19 -6.30 0.88
CA LEU A 59 -2.32 -6.12 1.78
C LEU A 59 -1.87 -5.69 3.17
N ALA A 60 -0.82 -6.32 3.70
CA ALA A 60 -0.27 -5.96 5.01
C ALA A 60 0.23 -4.52 5.04
N LEU A 61 0.93 -4.08 3.99
CA LEU A 61 1.39 -2.70 3.88
C LEU A 61 0.23 -1.73 3.79
N LYS A 62 -0.79 -2.08 3.01
CA LYS A 62 -1.99 -1.25 2.88
C LYS A 62 -2.69 -1.09 4.23
N ASP A 63 -2.81 -2.18 5.00
CA ASP A 63 -3.42 -2.15 6.32
C ASP A 63 -2.66 -1.21 7.26
N GLN A 64 -1.31 -1.26 7.23
CA GLN A 64 -0.49 -0.37 8.03
C GLN A 64 -0.68 1.09 7.63
N MET A 65 -0.72 1.36 6.33
CA MET A 65 -0.93 2.71 5.81
C MET A 65 -2.31 3.24 6.22
N GLU A 66 -3.34 2.41 6.15
CA GLU A 66 -4.70 2.79 6.56
C GLU A 66 -4.78 3.04 8.07
N ALA A 67 -4.08 2.24 8.87
CA ALA A 67 -4.01 2.46 10.31
C ALA A 67 -3.36 3.80 10.64
N MET A 68 -2.28 4.14 9.95
CA MET A 68 -1.61 5.44 10.13
C MET A 68 -2.52 6.60 9.73
N ALA A 69 -3.28 6.44 8.64
CA ALA A 69 -4.22 7.46 8.19
C ALA A 69 -5.35 7.66 9.21
N ARG A 70 -5.86 6.58 9.77
CA ARG A 70 -6.89 6.65 10.80
C ARG A 70 -6.37 7.31 12.08
N ASP A 71 -5.17 6.96 12.50
CA ASP A 71 -4.54 7.58 13.67
C ASP A 71 -4.36 9.09 13.47
N TYR A 72 -3.94 9.47 12.28
CA TYR A 72 -3.79 10.89 11.94
C TYR A 72 -5.12 11.63 12.04
N CYS A 73 -6.17 11.08 11.46
CA CYS A 73 -7.51 11.66 11.51
C CYS A 73 -8.04 11.75 12.95
N SER A 74 -7.89 10.67 13.71
CA SER A 74 -8.34 10.60 15.09
C SER A 74 -7.63 11.66 15.95
N HIS A 75 -6.33 11.84 15.74
CA HIS A 75 -5.54 12.82 16.48
C HIS A 75 -5.96 14.24 16.13
N TYR A 76 -6.39 14.47 14.91
CA TYR A 76 -6.76 15.79 14.41
C TYR A 76 -8.18 16.18 14.82
N GLU A 77 -9.07 15.22 14.99
CA GLU A 77 -10.46 15.45 15.35
C GLU A 77 -10.70 15.53 16.87
N SER A 78 -9.75 15.10 17.65
CA SER A 78 -9.86 15.18 19.12
C SER A 78 -9.47 16.60 19.70
#